data_52a1f9ca9dab12e705ae496bbb0d2c66
#
_entry.id   52a1f9ca9dab12e705ae496bbb0d2c66
#
_cell.length_a   1.000
_cell.length_b   1.000
_cell.length_c   1.000
_cell.angle_alpha   90.00
_cell.angle_beta   90.00
_cell.angle_gamma   90.00
#
_symmetry.space_group_name_H-M   'P 1'
#
loop_
_entity.id
_entity.type
_entity.pdbx_description
1 polymer ?
#
loop_
_entity_poly.entity_id
_entity_poly.type
_entity_poly.pdbx_seq_one_letter_code
_entity_poly.pdbx_strand_id
1 'polypeptide(L)'
;MKLSDNQLKNKIILVTGASRGIGKSASIMYASLGAKVILLGRDLESLEQVYDEIVQLKYSEPMISLMDLERADGNDYQAVYENMMNEFGRLDGLLLNASMLGDRSPIAHYDSETWVRTLHVNLTTQFLLTKTLLPVLYESDSASVIFTSSGVGKVGKAFWGAYSVSKFGVEALSQILSAEHEDQSTIRFNCINPGATRTKMRKEAYPYEDEMKLKEPDELMEKYVWLMSDDSRNITGQSIDCQ
;
A
#
# COMPACT_ATOMS: atom_id res chain seq x y z
N MET A 1 20.41 -0.40 5.77
CA MET A 1 20.32 -1.84 6.10
C MET A 1 20.56 -2.60 4.80
N LYS A 2 21.34 -3.67 4.78
CA LYS A 2 21.60 -4.40 3.52
C LYS A 2 20.50 -5.45 3.37
N LEU A 3 19.74 -5.40 2.27
CA LEU A 3 18.73 -6.44 1.97
C LEU A 3 19.47 -7.78 1.82
N SER A 4 18.89 -8.83 2.39
CA SER A 4 19.42 -10.20 2.25
C SER A 4 18.65 -10.94 1.16
N ASP A 5 19.37 -11.80 0.41
CA ASP A 5 18.73 -12.64 -0.59
C ASP A 5 17.61 -13.49 0.05
N ASN A 6 16.47 -13.58 -0.64
CA ASN A 6 15.30 -14.33 -0.19
C ASN A 6 14.67 -13.87 1.15
N GLN A 7 14.83 -12.61 1.55
CA GLN A 7 14.30 -12.05 2.80
C GLN A 7 12.76 -12.18 2.92
N LEU A 8 12.05 -12.28 1.80
CA LEU A 8 10.60 -12.46 1.74
C LEU A 8 10.20 -13.82 1.16
N LYS A 9 11.11 -14.80 1.20
CA LYS A 9 10.87 -16.13 0.64
C LYS A 9 9.59 -16.76 1.20
N ASN A 10 8.76 -17.27 0.29
CA ASN A 10 7.47 -17.92 0.59
C ASN A 10 6.40 -17.01 1.21
N LYS A 11 6.64 -15.71 1.36
CA LYS A 11 5.59 -14.77 1.78
C LYS A 11 4.62 -14.52 0.63
N ILE A 12 3.34 -14.41 0.97
CA ILE A 12 2.25 -14.06 0.05
C ILE A 12 1.86 -12.63 0.37
N ILE A 13 2.04 -11.73 -0.60
CA ILE A 13 1.92 -10.29 -0.39
C ILE A 13 0.98 -9.66 -1.40
N LEU A 14 -0.09 -9.02 -0.94
CA LEU A 14 -0.99 -8.23 -1.78
C LEU A 14 -0.57 -6.76 -1.78
N VAL A 15 -0.44 -6.18 -2.97
CA VAL A 15 -0.07 -4.79 -3.17
C VAL A 15 -1.18 -4.06 -3.91
N THR A 16 -1.78 -3.04 -3.30
CA THR A 16 -2.77 -2.19 -3.97
C THR A 16 -2.09 -1.04 -4.73
N GLY A 17 -2.63 -0.70 -5.91
CA GLY A 17 -1.99 0.29 -6.79
C GLY A 17 -0.65 -0.20 -7.34
N ALA A 18 -0.57 -1.48 -7.66
CA ALA A 18 0.65 -2.17 -8.11
C ALA A 18 1.12 -1.78 -9.52
N SER A 19 0.30 -1.07 -10.32
CA SER A 19 0.57 -0.82 -11.74
C SER A 19 1.64 0.25 -12.01
N ARG A 20 1.99 1.11 -11.04
CA ARG A 20 2.95 2.21 -11.23
C ARG A 20 3.55 2.73 -9.92
N GLY A 21 4.61 3.56 -10.08
CA GLY A 21 5.25 4.28 -8.96
C GLY A 21 5.66 3.34 -7.83
N ILE A 22 5.41 3.75 -6.59
CA ILE A 22 5.83 3.01 -5.38
C ILE A 22 5.26 1.60 -5.35
N GLY A 23 3.98 1.41 -5.72
CA GLY A 23 3.35 0.08 -5.73
C GLY A 23 4.01 -0.87 -6.72
N LYS A 24 4.36 -0.40 -7.93
CA LYS A 24 5.11 -1.17 -8.93
C LYS A 24 6.49 -1.55 -8.38
N SER A 25 7.27 -0.57 -7.90
CA SER A 25 8.61 -0.81 -7.35
C SER A 25 8.59 -1.79 -6.17
N ALA A 26 7.61 -1.65 -5.27
CA ALA A 26 7.43 -2.59 -4.16
C ALA A 26 7.11 -4.00 -4.64
N SER A 27 6.23 -4.14 -5.64
CA SER A 27 5.86 -5.45 -6.21
C SER A 27 7.06 -6.16 -6.83
N ILE A 28 7.86 -5.47 -7.63
CA ILE A 28 9.07 -6.02 -8.25
C ILE A 28 10.09 -6.39 -7.18
N MET A 29 10.32 -5.50 -6.21
CA MET A 29 11.27 -5.75 -5.12
C MET A 29 10.86 -6.93 -4.25
N TYR A 30 9.59 -7.06 -3.88
CA TYR A 30 9.11 -8.18 -3.08
C TYR A 30 9.24 -9.50 -3.85
N ALA A 31 8.91 -9.53 -5.14
CA ALA A 31 9.08 -10.71 -5.99
C ALA A 31 10.57 -11.11 -6.12
N SER A 32 11.48 -10.13 -6.24
CA SER A 32 12.94 -10.38 -6.32
C SER A 32 13.50 -11.02 -5.05
N LEU A 33 12.85 -10.81 -3.92
CA LEU A 33 13.21 -11.37 -2.61
C LEU A 33 12.44 -12.66 -2.27
N GLY A 34 11.75 -13.24 -3.26
CA GLY A 34 11.14 -14.55 -3.17
C GLY A 34 9.67 -14.58 -2.71
N ALA A 35 9.01 -13.42 -2.63
CA ALA A 35 7.58 -13.37 -2.33
C ALA A 35 6.72 -13.72 -3.55
N LYS A 36 5.58 -14.37 -3.31
CA LYS A 36 4.46 -14.44 -4.26
C LYS A 36 3.66 -13.14 -4.13
N VAL A 37 3.67 -12.31 -5.18
CA VAL A 37 3.02 -11.00 -5.13
C VAL A 37 1.68 -11.03 -5.87
N ILE A 38 0.64 -10.47 -5.24
CA ILE A 38 -0.66 -10.23 -5.84
C ILE A 38 -0.75 -8.76 -6.21
N LEU A 39 -0.83 -8.49 -7.52
CA LEU A 39 -0.87 -7.16 -8.11
C LEU A 39 -2.33 -6.68 -8.19
N LEU A 40 -2.78 -5.87 -7.23
CA LEU A 40 -4.14 -5.34 -7.24
C LEU A 40 -4.16 -3.93 -7.83
N GLY A 41 -5.04 -3.73 -8.81
CA GLY A 41 -5.28 -2.44 -9.46
C GLY A 41 -6.42 -2.49 -10.45
N ARG A 42 -6.74 -1.34 -11.07
CA ARG A 42 -7.90 -1.20 -11.96
C ARG A 42 -7.58 -1.23 -13.46
N ASP A 43 -6.33 -1.10 -13.82
CA ASP A 43 -5.86 -1.03 -15.20
C ASP A 43 -5.11 -2.32 -15.54
N LEU A 44 -5.81 -3.22 -16.24
CA LEU A 44 -5.28 -4.54 -16.58
C LEU A 44 -4.00 -4.45 -17.39
N GLU A 45 -3.95 -3.61 -18.43
CA GLU A 45 -2.77 -3.48 -19.30
C GLU A 45 -1.53 -3.06 -18.49
N SER A 46 -1.67 -2.08 -17.60
CA SER A 46 -0.56 -1.64 -16.74
C SER A 46 -0.15 -2.72 -15.70
N LEU A 47 -1.08 -3.54 -15.24
CA LEU A 47 -0.76 -4.66 -14.35
C LEU A 47 -0.06 -5.79 -15.09
N GLU A 48 -0.47 -6.10 -16.33
CA GLU A 48 0.20 -7.07 -17.21
C GLU A 48 1.64 -6.66 -17.53
N GLN A 49 1.89 -5.37 -17.75
CA GLN A 49 3.27 -4.87 -17.93
C GLN A 49 4.15 -5.14 -16.69
N VAL A 50 3.62 -4.98 -15.48
CA VAL A 50 4.37 -5.29 -14.24
C VAL A 50 4.53 -6.80 -14.07
N TYR A 51 3.52 -7.58 -14.38
CA TYR A 51 3.57 -9.04 -14.37
C TYR A 51 4.67 -9.54 -15.32
N ASP A 52 4.66 -9.10 -16.57
CA ASP A 52 5.65 -9.49 -17.58
C ASP A 52 7.08 -9.11 -17.16
N GLU A 53 7.27 -7.91 -16.60
CA GLU A 53 8.56 -7.46 -16.10
C GLU A 53 9.09 -8.39 -14.98
N ILE A 54 8.25 -8.79 -14.02
CA ILE A 54 8.63 -9.73 -12.94
C ILE A 54 8.98 -11.09 -13.53
N VAL A 55 8.21 -11.60 -14.47
CA VAL A 55 8.44 -12.92 -15.11
C VAL A 55 9.73 -12.90 -15.96
N GLN A 56 9.97 -11.83 -16.73
CA GLN A 56 11.19 -11.67 -17.53
C GLN A 56 12.46 -11.63 -16.68
N LEU A 57 12.37 -11.04 -15.48
CA LEU A 57 13.45 -11.01 -14.50
C LEU A 57 13.64 -12.36 -13.78
N LYS A 58 12.80 -13.36 -14.06
CA LYS A 58 12.81 -14.71 -13.46
C LYS A 58 12.62 -14.70 -11.95
N TYR A 59 11.87 -13.73 -11.45
CA TYR A 59 11.42 -13.69 -10.06
C TYR A 59 10.20 -14.58 -9.84
N SER A 60 9.70 -14.64 -8.60
CA SER A 60 8.49 -15.39 -8.28
C SER A 60 7.31 -14.86 -9.09
N GLU A 61 6.69 -15.71 -9.91
CA GLU A 61 5.57 -15.33 -10.79
C GLU A 61 4.43 -14.70 -10.00
N PRO A 62 3.99 -13.46 -10.33
CA PRO A 62 2.94 -12.79 -9.57
C PRO A 62 1.54 -13.29 -9.97
N MET A 63 0.50 -12.77 -9.33
CA MET A 63 -0.90 -12.96 -9.70
C MET A 63 -1.54 -11.57 -9.89
N ILE A 64 -2.41 -11.41 -10.89
CA ILE A 64 -3.17 -10.19 -11.10
C ILE A 64 -4.53 -10.32 -10.40
N SER A 65 -4.91 -9.29 -9.63
CA SER A 65 -6.23 -9.10 -9.04
C SER A 65 -6.81 -7.77 -9.55
N LEU A 66 -7.66 -7.87 -10.57
CA LEU A 66 -8.28 -6.68 -11.16
C LEU A 66 -9.40 -6.17 -10.27
N MET A 67 -9.27 -4.93 -9.77
CA MET A 67 -10.27 -4.29 -8.91
C MET A 67 -10.16 -2.77 -8.98
N ASP A 68 -11.28 -2.10 -9.26
CA ASP A 68 -11.37 -0.64 -9.15
C ASP A 68 -11.87 -0.24 -7.77
N LEU A 69 -10.94 0.16 -6.89
CA LEU A 69 -11.26 0.56 -5.52
C LEU A 69 -12.24 1.73 -5.41
N GLU A 70 -12.38 2.55 -6.45
CA GLU A 70 -13.33 3.66 -6.47
C GLU A 70 -14.78 3.16 -6.61
N ARG A 71 -14.98 2.00 -7.24
CA ARG A 71 -16.30 1.46 -7.59
C ARG A 71 -16.61 0.14 -6.89
N ALA A 72 -15.63 -0.44 -6.22
CA ALA A 72 -15.74 -1.74 -5.58
C ALA A 72 -16.86 -1.79 -4.54
N ASP A 73 -17.64 -2.85 -4.61
CA ASP A 73 -18.71 -3.17 -3.66
C ASP A 73 -18.32 -4.34 -2.72
N GLY A 74 -19.24 -4.77 -1.86
CA GLY A 74 -19.00 -5.85 -0.92
C GLY A 74 -18.62 -7.18 -1.59
N ASN A 75 -19.13 -7.46 -2.80
CA ASN A 75 -18.83 -8.70 -3.53
C ASN A 75 -17.39 -8.69 -4.07
N ASP A 76 -16.88 -7.53 -4.51
CA ASP A 76 -15.51 -7.39 -4.98
C ASP A 76 -14.50 -7.68 -3.85
N TYR A 77 -14.72 -7.12 -2.64
CA TYR A 77 -13.89 -7.42 -1.48
C TYR A 77 -13.95 -8.90 -1.09
N GLN A 78 -15.17 -9.47 -1.09
CA GLN A 78 -15.37 -10.89 -0.79
C GLN A 78 -14.65 -11.78 -1.80
N ALA A 79 -14.69 -11.45 -3.10
CA ALA A 79 -13.97 -12.19 -4.14
C ALA A 79 -12.45 -12.16 -3.93
N VAL A 80 -11.88 -11.02 -3.49
CA VAL A 80 -10.45 -10.97 -3.14
C VAL A 80 -10.13 -11.91 -1.97
N TYR A 81 -10.97 -11.91 -0.92
CA TYR A 81 -10.80 -12.83 0.20
C TYR A 81 -10.86 -14.29 -0.23
N GLU A 82 -11.89 -14.68 -1.00
CA GLU A 82 -12.07 -16.06 -1.48
C GLU A 82 -10.90 -16.54 -2.34
N ASN A 83 -10.40 -15.67 -3.22
CA ASN A 83 -9.21 -15.97 -4.02
C ASN A 83 -7.98 -16.21 -3.12
N MET A 84 -7.76 -15.37 -2.09
CA MET A 84 -6.64 -15.56 -1.16
C MET A 84 -6.75 -16.87 -0.39
N MET A 85 -7.95 -17.20 0.11
CA MET A 85 -8.19 -18.44 0.83
C MET A 85 -8.03 -19.68 -0.05
N ASN A 86 -8.60 -19.66 -1.26
CA ASN A 86 -8.61 -20.83 -2.16
C ASN A 86 -7.22 -21.11 -2.75
N GLU A 87 -6.48 -20.06 -3.13
CA GLU A 87 -5.18 -20.22 -3.80
C GLU A 87 -4.01 -20.40 -2.80
N PHE A 88 -4.09 -19.76 -1.64
CA PHE A 88 -2.96 -19.70 -0.72
C PHE A 88 -3.27 -20.12 0.72
N GLY A 89 -4.51 -20.04 1.16
CA GLY A 89 -4.92 -20.33 2.54
C GLY A 89 -4.46 -19.31 3.58
N ARG A 90 -3.63 -18.32 3.21
CA ARG A 90 -3.10 -17.28 4.09
C ARG A 90 -2.66 -16.04 3.32
N LEU A 91 -2.42 -14.95 4.05
CA LEU A 91 -1.78 -13.74 3.52
C LEU A 91 -0.71 -13.25 4.53
N ASP A 92 0.53 -13.10 4.07
CA ASP A 92 1.65 -12.70 4.94
C ASP A 92 1.95 -11.20 4.90
N GLY A 93 1.45 -10.51 3.88
CA GLY A 93 1.66 -9.08 3.73
C GLY A 93 0.55 -8.37 2.96
N LEU A 94 0.19 -7.17 3.41
CA LEU A 94 -0.78 -6.30 2.74
C LEU A 94 -0.20 -4.88 2.65
N LEU A 95 0.16 -4.46 1.42
CA LEU A 95 0.59 -3.08 1.17
C LEU A 95 -0.57 -2.27 0.60
N LEU A 96 -1.14 -1.41 1.42
CA LEU A 96 -2.22 -0.49 1.09
C LEU A 96 -1.62 0.82 0.56
N ASN A 97 -1.27 0.83 -0.73
CA ASN A 97 -0.58 1.93 -1.40
C ASN A 97 -1.46 2.71 -2.37
N ALA A 98 -2.54 2.10 -2.89
CA ALA A 98 -3.47 2.78 -3.79
C ALA A 98 -4.01 4.08 -3.17
N SER A 99 -3.97 5.16 -3.96
CA SER A 99 -4.39 6.48 -3.49
C SER A 99 -4.67 7.40 -4.67
N MET A 100 -5.54 8.39 -4.47
CA MET A 100 -5.75 9.51 -5.38
C MET A 100 -5.44 10.82 -4.66
N LEU A 101 -4.97 11.82 -5.42
CA LEU A 101 -4.58 13.13 -4.87
C LEU A 101 -5.79 13.98 -4.45
N GLY A 102 -6.90 13.88 -5.20
CA GLY A 102 -8.01 14.82 -5.10
C GLY A 102 -7.64 16.22 -5.56
N ASP A 103 -8.45 17.22 -5.20
CA ASP A 103 -8.23 18.60 -5.57
C ASP A 103 -7.18 19.28 -4.69
N ARG A 104 -6.47 20.23 -5.29
CA ARG A 104 -5.55 21.17 -4.63
C ARG A 104 -6.16 22.55 -4.55
N SER A 105 -7.20 22.69 -3.72
CA SER A 105 -7.99 23.93 -3.59
C SER A 105 -8.25 24.30 -2.11
N PRO A 106 -8.60 25.57 -1.81
CA PRO A 106 -9.09 25.95 -0.49
C PRO A 106 -10.35 25.15 -0.14
N ILE A 107 -10.54 24.85 1.15
CA ILE A 107 -11.73 24.11 1.63
C ILE A 107 -13.04 24.77 1.18
N ALA A 108 -13.10 26.10 1.18
CA ALA A 108 -14.29 26.84 0.77
C ALA A 108 -14.72 26.60 -0.70
N HIS A 109 -13.81 26.11 -1.53
CA HIS A 109 -14.03 25.86 -2.96
C HIS A 109 -13.75 24.40 -3.35
N TYR A 110 -13.57 23.53 -2.34
CA TYR A 110 -13.29 22.12 -2.60
C TYR A 110 -14.54 21.42 -3.15
N ASP A 111 -14.40 20.71 -4.26
CA ASP A 111 -15.51 19.95 -4.84
C ASP A 111 -15.94 18.82 -3.90
N SER A 112 -17.24 18.77 -3.56
CA SER A 112 -17.77 17.82 -2.59
C SER A 112 -17.74 16.37 -3.09
N GLU A 113 -17.92 16.13 -4.38
CA GLU A 113 -17.86 14.78 -4.96
C GLU A 113 -16.43 14.27 -4.95
N THR A 114 -15.46 15.10 -5.34
CA THR A 114 -14.04 14.78 -5.27
C THR A 114 -13.58 14.55 -3.82
N TRP A 115 -14.14 15.30 -2.86
CA TRP A 115 -13.90 15.06 -1.43
C TRP A 115 -14.32 13.66 -1.02
N VAL A 116 -15.56 13.27 -1.30
CA VAL A 116 -16.10 11.95 -0.94
C VAL A 116 -15.32 10.83 -1.62
N ARG A 117 -15.03 10.96 -2.92
CA ARG A 117 -14.26 9.99 -3.68
C ARG A 117 -12.84 9.81 -3.11
N THR A 118 -12.18 10.92 -2.77
CA THR A 118 -10.81 10.87 -2.20
C THR A 118 -10.79 10.16 -0.85
N LEU A 119 -11.73 10.46 0.04
CA LEU A 119 -11.86 9.77 1.32
C LEU A 119 -12.22 8.29 1.12
N HIS A 120 -13.10 8.00 0.17
CA HIS A 120 -13.46 6.62 -0.15
C HIS A 120 -12.23 5.82 -0.58
N VAL A 121 -11.53 6.24 -1.62
CA VAL A 121 -10.36 5.51 -2.16
C VAL A 121 -9.20 5.46 -1.16
N ASN A 122 -8.89 6.56 -0.47
CA ASN A 122 -7.68 6.64 0.35
C ASN A 122 -7.85 6.10 1.77
N LEU A 123 -9.08 5.98 2.27
CA LEU A 123 -9.35 5.59 3.66
C LEU A 123 -10.37 4.45 3.75
N THR A 124 -11.58 4.64 3.20
CA THR A 124 -12.65 3.65 3.37
C THR A 124 -12.30 2.31 2.73
N THR A 125 -11.71 2.31 1.53
CA THR A 125 -11.31 1.05 0.87
C THR A 125 -10.18 0.35 1.63
N GLN A 126 -9.26 1.09 2.23
CA GLN A 126 -8.18 0.51 3.03
C GLN A 126 -8.72 -0.17 4.29
N PHE A 127 -9.71 0.45 4.95
CA PHE A 127 -10.45 -0.18 6.03
C PHE A 127 -11.17 -1.45 5.55
N LEU A 128 -11.92 -1.37 4.45
CA LEU A 128 -12.70 -2.51 3.93
C LEU A 128 -11.80 -3.68 3.53
N LEU A 129 -10.70 -3.43 2.79
CA LEU A 129 -9.73 -4.47 2.43
C LEU A 129 -9.10 -5.09 3.69
N THR A 130 -8.65 -4.27 4.63
CA THR A 130 -8.06 -4.79 5.87
C THR A 130 -9.06 -5.67 6.62
N LYS A 131 -10.27 -5.16 6.86
CA LYS A 131 -11.33 -5.89 7.56
C LYS A 131 -11.64 -7.23 6.90
N THR A 132 -11.81 -7.23 5.56
CA THR A 132 -12.16 -8.45 4.81
C THR A 132 -11.03 -9.46 4.79
N LEU A 133 -9.76 -8.99 4.78
CA LEU A 133 -8.60 -9.86 4.71
C LEU A 133 -8.04 -10.26 6.08
N LEU A 134 -8.56 -9.73 7.21
CA LEU A 134 -8.13 -10.15 8.54
C LEU A 134 -8.14 -11.68 8.73
N PRO A 135 -9.18 -12.44 8.31
CA PRO A 135 -9.17 -13.89 8.52
C PRO A 135 -7.99 -14.60 7.84
N VAL A 136 -7.60 -14.20 6.63
CA VAL A 136 -6.44 -14.81 5.93
C VAL A 136 -5.10 -14.29 6.46
N LEU A 137 -5.07 -13.09 7.07
CA LEU A 137 -3.90 -12.55 7.76
C LEU A 137 -3.65 -13.30 9.09
N TYR A 138 -4.70 -13.73 9.78
CA TYR A 138 -4.57 -14.56 11.01
C TYR A 138 -3.97 -15.94 10.74
N GLU A 139 -4.08 -16.48 9.52
CA GLU A 139 -3.47 -17.75 9.14
C GLU A 139 -1.95 -17.66 8.88
N SER A 140 -1.38 -16.45 8.98
CA SER A 140 0.06 -16.23 8.85
C SER A 140 0.75 -16.26 10.21
N ASP A 141 1.92 -16.91 10.27
CA ASP A 141 2.79 -16.90 11.46
C ASP A 141 3.36 -15.49 11.76
N SER A 142 3.39 -14.60 10.77
CA SER A 142 3.92 -13.24 10.90
C SER A 142 3.46 -12.37 9.74
N ALA A 143 2.27 -11.77 9.87
CA ALA A 143 1.72 -10.86 8.86
C ALA A 143 2.13 -9.40 9.09
N SER A 144 2.23 -8.63 8.00
CA SER A 144 2.50 -7.19 8.02
C SER A 144 1.52 -6.43 7.15
N VAL A 145 0.77 -5.52 7.75
CA VAL A 145 -0.13 -4.59 7.06
C VAL A 145 0.51 -3.20 7.07
N ILE A 146 0.77 -2.66 5.88
CA ILE A 146 1.44 -1.39 5.70
C ILE A 146 0.52 -0.41 4.98
N PHE A 147 0.22 0.70 5.64
CA PHE A 147 -0.56 1.81 5.07
C PHE A 147 0.39 2.88 4.53
N THR A 148 0.29 3.22 3.24
CA THR A 148 1.06 4.33 2.69
C THR A 148 0.44 5.66 3.14
N SER A 149 1.15 6.34 4.03
CA SER A 149 0.82 7.65 4.58
C SER A 149 1.52 8.78 3.82
N SER A 150 1.66 9.93 4.43
CA SER A 150 2.31 11.12 3.89
C SER A 150 2.66 12.10 5.01
N GLY A 151 3.62 12.98 4.79
CA GLY A 151 3.88 14.09 5.73
C GLY A 151 2.66 14.98 5.99
N VAL A 152 1.73 15.09 5.02
CA VAL A 152 0.46 15.80 5.22
C VAL A 152 -0.60 14.97 5.96
N GLY A 153 -0.32 13.73 6.29
CA GLY A 153 -1.08 12.89 7.23
C GLY A 153 -0.67 13.07 8.68
N LYS A 154 0.45 13.79 8.94
CA LYS A 154 0.95 14.14 10.27
C LYS A 154 0.74 15.62 10.60
N VAL A 155 0.85 16.48 9.58
CA VAL A 155 0.65 17.93 9.71
C VAL A 155 -0.20 18.43 8.55
N GLY A 156 -1.40 18.95 8.84
CA GLY A 156 -2.29 19.51 7.82
C GLY A 156 -1.66 20.73 7.13
N LYS A 157 -1.81 20.81 5.81
CA LYS A 157 -1.32 21.93 5.01
C LYS A 157 -2.44 22.52 4.16
N ALA A 158 -2.41 23.84 3.94
CA ALA A 158 -3.33 24.53 3.06
C ALA A 158 -3.37 23.86 1.67
N PHE A 159 -4.55 23.76 1.07
CA PHE A 159 -4.82 23.18 -0.24
C PHE A 159 -4.66 21.64 -0.35
N TRP A 160 -4.52 20.93 0.76
CA TRP A 160 -4.41 19.46 0.74
C TRP A 160 -5.70 18.74 1.13
N GLY A 161 -6.73 19.44 1.50
CA GLY A 161 -8.12 19.01 1.71
C GLY A 161 -8.30 17.54 2.07
N ALA A 162 -9.11 16.83 1.27
CA ALA A 162 -9.45 15.42 1.48
C ALA A 162 -8.23 14.49 1.51
N TYR A 163 -7.19 14.77 0.73
CA TYR A 163 -5.98 13.95 0.76
C TYR A 163 -5.33 13.96 2.15
N SER A 164 -5.11 15.14 2.73
CA SER A 164 -4.53 15.26 4.08
C SER A 164 -5.42 14.57 5.12
N VAL A 165 -6.73 14.82 5.10
CA VAL A 165 -7.70 14.19 6.02
C VAL A 165 -7.66 12.67 5.88
N SER A 166 -7.62 12.15 4.66
CA SER A 166 -7.53 10.69 4.44
C SER A 166 -6.24 10.10 5.02
N LYS A 167 -5.10 10.80 4.88
CA LYS A 167 -3.82 10.32 5.40
C LYS A 167 -3.73 10.40 6.93
N PHE A 168 -4.34 11.40 7.57
CA PHE A 168 -4.58 11.39 9.02
C PHE A 168 -5.45 10.20 9.45
N GLY A 169 -6.49 9.90 8.66
CA GLY A 169 -7.38 8.75 8.90
C GLY A 169 -6.65 7.41 8.88
N VAL A 170 -5.74 7.19 7.93
CA VAL A 170 -4.98 5.92 7.88
C VAL A 170 -3.94 5.82 8.99
N GLU A 171 -3.34 6.92 9.43
CA GLU A 171 -2.48 6.95 10.63
C GLU A 171 -3.26 6.50 11.87
N ALA A 172 -4.47 7.04 12.06
CA ALA A 172 -5.35 6.63 13.16
C ALA A 172 -5.79 5.16 13.02
N LEU A 173 -6.19 4.73 11.81
CA LEU A 173 -6.62 3.34 11.55
C LEU A 173 -5.51 2.34 11.89
N SER A 174 -4.28 2.62 11.49
CA SER A 174 -3.12 1.77 11.80
C SER A 174 -2.89 1.63 13.30
N GLN A 175 -3.00 2.73 14.07
CA GLN A 175 -2.85 2.72 15.52
C GLN A 175 -3.97 1.96 16.21
N ILE A 176 -5.23 2.13 15.78
CA ILE A 176 -6.40 1.41 16.31
C ILE A 176 -6.21 -0.09 16.10
N LEU A 177 -5.90 -0.51 14.86
CA LEU A 177 -5.69 -1.92 14.54
C LEU A 177 -4.52 -2.52 15.32
N SER A 178 -3.43 -1.77 15.51
CA SER A 178 -2.30 -2.21 16.32
C SER A 178 -2.70 -2.43 17.80
N ALA A 179 -3.45 -1.50 18.39
CA ALA A 179 -3.92 -1.62 19.76
C ALA A 179 -4.93 -2.77 19.98
N GLU A 180 -5.82 -2.98 19.01
CA GLU A 180 -6.78 -4.10 19.02
C GLU A 180 -6.12 -5.48 18.93
N HIS A 181 -4.87 -5.56 18.44
CA HIS A 181 -4.15 -6.82 18.17
C HIS A 181 -2.90 -7.00 19.05
N GLU A 182 -2.66 -6.12 20.04
CA GLU A 182 -1.41 -6.08 20.81
C GLU A 182 -1.09 -7.41 21.53
N ASP A 183 -2.10 -8.08 22.08
CA ASP A 183 -1.93 -9.28 22.91
C ASP A 183 -2.31 -10.60 22.23
N GLN A 184 -2.85 -10.58 21.01
CA GLN A 184 -3.57 -11.73 20.47
C GLN A 184 -3.15 -12.17 19.05
N SER A 185 -2.30 -11.42 18.36
CA SER A 185 -1.99 -11.78 16.99
C SER A 185 -0.53 -11.54 16.60
N THR A 186 -0.13 -12.26 15.56
CA THR A 186 1.16 -12.09 14.88
C THR A 186 1.10 -11.02 13.79
N ILE A 187 0.01 -10.25 13.70
CA ILE A 187 -0.18 -9.21 12.68
C ILE A 187 0.34 -7.87 13.18
N ARG A 188 1.14 -7.21 12.36
CA ARG A 188 1.65 -5.86 12.60
C ARG A 188 0.94 -4.86 11.69
N PHE A 189 0.60 -3.71 12.22
CA PHE A 189 -0.04 -2.61 11.48
C PHE A 189 0.81 -1.36 11.60
N ASN A 190 1.36 -0.89 10.48
CA ASN A 190 2.23 0.28 10.49
C ASN A 190 1.89 1.22 9.33
N CYS A 191 2.20 2.49 9.49
CA CYS A 191 2.22 3.46 8.41
C CYS A 191 3.63 3.63 7.86
N ILE A 192 3.72 3.91 6.55
CA ILE A 192 4.95 4.31 5.90
C ILE A 192 4.75 5.63 5.16
N ASN A 193 5.58 6.63 5.43
CA ASN A 193 5.61 7.88 4.71
C ASN A 193 6.76 7.87 3.71
N PRO A 194 6.49 7.78 2.40
CA PRO A 194 7.54 7.72 1.38
C PRO A 194 8.34 9.03 1.25
N GLY A 195 7.78 10.15 1.73
CA GLY A 195 8.34 11.47 1.49
C GLY A 195 8.16 11.95 0.04
N ALA A 196 8.98 12.90 -0.37
CA ALA A 196 8.95 13.47 -1.72
C ALA A 196 9.58 12.50 -2.72
N THR A 197 8.76 11.77 -3.47
CA THR A 197 9.18 10.68 -4.37
C THR A 197 8.77 10.98 -5.80
N ARG A 198 9.62 10.69 -6.79
CA ARG A 198 9.37 10.87 -8.22
C ARG A 198 8.27 9.93 -8.70
N THR A 199 7.04 10.45 -8.70
CA THR A 199 5.84 9.73 -9.13
C THR A 199 4.92 10.68 -9.92
N LYS A 200 4.01 10.11 -10.71
CA LYS A 200 2.99 10.89 -11.41
C LYS A 200 2.18 11.76 -10.42
N MET A 201 1.77 11.21 -9.28
CA MET A 201 1.04 11.96 -8.25
C MET A 201 1.86 13.14 -7.69
N ARG A 202 3.18 12.97 -7.49
CA ARG A 202 4.05 14.06 -7.03
C ARG A 202 4.14 15.18 -8.05
N LYS A 203 4.27 14.83 -9.33
CA LYS A 203 4.29 15.80 -10.44
C LYS A 203 2.97 16.58 -10.53
N GLU A 204 1.83 15.90 -10.38
CA GLU A 204 0.51 16.56 -10.32
C GLU A 204 0.40 17.51 -9.11
N ALA A 205 0.91 17.11 -7.95
CA ALA A 205 0.89 17.94 -6.74
C ALA A 205 1.83 19.15 -6.81
N TYR A 206 2.96 19.02 -7.48
CA TYR A 206 4.02 20.03 -7.59
C TYR A 206 4.57 20.14 -9.02
N PRO A 207 3.81 20.72 -9.97
CA PRO A 207 4.18 20.71 -11.40
C PRO A 207 5.50 21.40 -11.74
N TYR A 208 5.96 22.33 -10.89
CA TYR A 208 7.18 23.11 -11.08
C TYR A 208 8.38 22.61 -10.25
N GLU A 209 8.21 21.49 -9.53
CA GLU A 209 9.30 20.91 -8.76
C GLU A 209 10.31 20.21 -9.68
N ASP A 210 11.57 20.36 -9.39
CA ASP A 210 12.65 19.67 -10.11
C ASP A 210 12.65 18.17 -9.77
N GLU A 211 12.09 17.38 -10.68
CA GLU A 211 11.96 15.92 -10.51
C GLU A 211 13.32 15.23 -10.32
N MET A 212 14.42 15.80 -10.83
CA MET A 212 15.76 15.21 -10.70
C MET A 212 16.32 15.26 -9.28
N LYS A 213 15.72 16.08 -8.41
CA LYS A 213 16.06 16.14 -6.98
C LYS A 213 15.25 15.19 -6.11
N LEU A 214 14.28 14.51 -6.70
CA LEU A 214 13.42 13.57 -5.99
C LEU A 214 14.02 12.16 -6.06
N LYS A 215 13.89 11.43 -4.97
CA LYS A 215 14.21 10.00 -4.98
C LYS A 215 13.29 9.24 -5.93
N GLU A 216 13.84 8.26 -6.61
CA GLU A 216 13.05 7.27 -7.33
C GLU A 216 12.33 6.34 -6.34
N PRO A 217 11.18 5.74 -6.73
CA PRO A 217 10.50 4.76 -5.90
C PRO A 217 11.40 3.62 -5.43
N ASP A 218 12.32 3.14 -6.27
CA ASP A 218 13.23 2.03 -5.96
C ASP A 218 14.18 2.34 -4.80
N GLU A 219 14.57 3.60 -4.63
CA GLU A 219 15.44 4.05 -3.54
C GLU A 219 14.77 3.99 -2.15
N LEU A 220 13.45 3.78 -2.10
CA LEU A 220 12.69 3.66 -0.86
C LEU A 220 12.52 2.20 -0.41
N MET A 221 12.80 1.24 -1.28
CA MET A 221 12.38 -0.16 -1.10
C MET A 221 13.01 -0.83 0.11
N GLU A 222 14.17 -0.39 0.57
CA GLU A 222 14.79 -0.91 1.80
C GLU A 222 13.83 -0.84 3.01
N LYS A 223 13.13 0.28 3.19
CA LYS A 223 12.17 0.46 4.29
C LYS A 223 10.90 -0.35 4.10
N TYR A 224 10.40 -0.44 2.86
CA TYR A 224 9.23 -1.25 2.52
C TYR A 224 9.49 -2.74 2.75
N VAL A 225 10.66 -3.23 2.34
CA VAL A 225 11.07 -4.63 2.58
C VAL A 225 11.24 -4.89 4.07
N TRP A 226 11.91 -4.00 4.79
CA TRP A 226 12.10 -4.15 6.24
C TRP A 226 10.76 -4.26 6.97
N LEU A 227 9.80 -3.38 6.71
CA LEU A 227 8.47 -3.46 7.32
C LEU A 227 7.69 -4.72 6.92
N MET A 228 7.89 -5.21 5.70
CA MET A 228 7.22 -6.42 5.21
C MET A 228 7.86 -7.71 5.70
N SER A 229 9.13 -7.67 6.08
CA SER A 229 9.90 -8.82 6.55
C SER A 229 9.75 -9.08 8.05
N ASP A 230 10.29 -10.20 8.50
CA ASP A 230 10.32 -10.57 9.90
C ASP A 230 11.31 -9.73 10.74
N ASP A 231 12.17 -8.94 10.09
CA ASP A 231 13.11 -8.06 10.79
C ASP A 231 12.42 -6.93 11.57
N SER A 232 11.15 -6.67 11.27
CA SER A 232 10.31 -5.69 11.98
C SER A 232 9.25 -6.32 12.89
N ARG A 233 9.43 -7.58 13.32
CA ARG A 233 8.42 -8.32 14.13
C ARG A 233 7.92 -7.58 15.37
N ASN A 234 8.77 -6.77 15.97
CA ASN A 234 8.44 -6.02 17.19
C ASN A 234 7.96 -4.59 16.88
N ILE A 235 7.68 -4.26 15.62
CA ILE A 235 7.27 -2.93 15.20
C ILE A 235 5.81 -2.97 14.76
N THR A 236 4.94 -2.37 15.57
CA THR A 236 3.51 -2.19 15.26
C THR A 236 3.03 -0.84 15.79
N GLY A 237 1.97 -0.27 15.21
CA GLY A 237 1.41 1.04 15.57
C GLY A 237 2.30 2.23 15.24
N GLN A 238 3.35 2.03 14.44
CA GLN A 238 4.34 3.06 14.14
C GLN A 238 4.12 3.71 12.77
N SER A 239 4.56 4.96 12.65
CA SER A 239 4.60 5.69 11.39
C SER A 239 6.06 5.93 11.01
N ILE A 240 6.53 5.23 9.99
CA ILE A 240 7.93 5.18 9.56
C ILE A 240 8.17 6.12 8.38
N ASP A 241 9.15 7.00 8.49
CA ASP A 241 9.57 7.86 7.39
C ASP A 241 10.66 7.18 6.55
N CYS A 242 10.51 7.23 5.21
CA CYS A 242 11.53 6.70 4.27
C CYS A 242 12.68 7.68 4.03
N GLN A 243 12.41 8.98 4.27
CA GLN A 243 13.35 10.06 3.99
C GLN A 243 13.45 11.01 5.17
#